data_c9ed8932799a69215e960885ed96f5f7
#
_entry.id   c9ed8932799a69215e960885ed96f5f7
#
_cell.length_a   1.000
_cell.length_b   1.000
_cell.length_c   1.000
_cell.angle_alpha   90.00
_cell.angle_beta   90.00
_cell.angle_gamma   90.00
#
_symmetry.space_group_name_H-M   'P 1'
#
loop_
_entity.id
_entity.type
_entity.pdbx_description
1 polymer ?
#
loop_
_entity_poly.entity_id
_entity_poly.type
_entity_poly.pdbx_seq_one_letter_code
_entity_poly.pdbx_strand_id
1 'polypeptide(L)'
;MQDWYVVRVEKTTNRKRKGGSGDYRETYFQKVELADRQPLYVSRTTHEKLMRIVTVIGGRKVTVSSYVENILLRHFEQYQDEINTLYESNFQKPV
;
A
#
# COMPACT_ATOMS: atom_id res chain seq x y z
N MET A 1 8.58 -0.31 22.97
CA MET A 1 7.69 0.59 22.37
C MET A 1 7.70 0.55 20.85
N GLN A 2 6.56 0.71 20.28
CA GLN A 2 6.44 0.64 18.84
C GLN A 2 6.57 2.00 18.22
N ASP A 3 7.24 2.05 17.10
CA ASP A 3 7.26 3.25 16.30
C ASP A 3 6.18 3.09 15.28
N TRP A 4 5.34 4.05 15.21
CA TRP A 4 4.26 4.02 14.25
C TRP A 4 4.54 5.04 13.16
N TYR A 5 4.26 4.64 11.97
CA TYR A 5 4.52 5.46 10.82
C TYR A 5 3.21 5.87 10.18
N VAL A 6 3.13 7.11 9.78
CA VAL A 6 1.92 7.62 9.18
C VAL A 6 1.96 7.44 7.68
N VAL A 7 0.93 6.83 7.14
CA VAL A 7 0.80 6.73 5.71
C VAL A 7 -0.55 7.26 5.33
N ARG A 8 -0.71 7.62 4.09
CA ARG A 8 -2.01 8.04 3.61
C ARG A 8 -2.48 7.11 2.55
N VAL A 9 -3.76 6.97 2.48
CA VAL A 9 -4.37 6.09 1.53
C VAL A 9 -5.10 6.92 0.51
N GLU A 10 -4.77 6.73 -0.75
CA GLU A 10 -5.37 7.50 -1.79
C GLU A 10 -5.41 6.69 -3.06
N LYS A 11 -6.41 6.90 -3.87
CA LYS A 11 -6.54 6.16 -5.05
C LYS A 11 -5.48 6.46 -6.04
N THR A 12 -4.97 5.46 -6.71
CA THR A 12 -3.98 5.68 -7.71
C THR A 12 -4.43 5.04 -8.99
N THR A 13 -3.85 5.39 -10.08
CA THR A 13 -4.24 4.85 -11.32
C THR A 13 -3.73 3.48 -11.50
N ASN A 14 -4.46 2.73 -12.26
CA ASN A 14 -4.10 1.43 -12.59
C ASN A 14 -3.02 1.37 -13.55
N ARG A 15 -2.27 0.33 -13.60
CA ARG A 15 -1.25 0.21 -14.59
C ARG A 15 -1.07 -1.19 -15.03
N LYS A 16 -0.47 -1.33 -16.17
CA LYS A 16 -0.25 -2.58 -16.75
C LYS A 16 0.85 -3.30 -16.08
N ARG A 17 0.76 -4.57 -16.08
CA ARG A 17 1.74 -5.40 -15.47
C ARG A 17 2.48 -6.20 -16.48
N LYS A 18 3.74 -6.43 -16.23
CA LYS A 18 4.52 -7.27 -17.07
C LYS A 18 5.22 -8.21 -16.16
N GLY A 19 5.78 -9.18 -16.47
CA GLY A 19 6.46 -10.08 -15.59
C GLY A 19 7.82 -9.57 -15.22
N GLY A 20 8.36 -10.03 -14.15
CA GLY A 20 9.71 -9.75 -13.77
C GLY A 20 9.88 -8.60 -12.81
N SER A 21 11.13 -8.22 -12.56
CA SER A 21 11.43 -7.24 -11.56
C SER A 21 10.97 -5.85 -11.96
N GLY A 22 10.89 -5.59 -13.25
CA GLY A 22 10.37 -4.33 -13.69
C GLY A 22 8.92 -4.16 -13.33
N ASP A 23 8.21 -5.24 -13.32
CA ASP A 23 6.81 -5.22 -12.97
C ASP A 23 6.61 -4.80 -11.51
N TYR A 24 7.44 -5.28 -10.63
CA TYR A 24 7.32 -4.92 -9.23
C TYR A 24 7.56 -3.42 -9.07
N ARG A 25 8.60 -2.92 -9.71
CA ARG A 25 8.95 -1.53 -9.62
C ARG A 25 7.84 -0.65 -10.19
N GLU A 26 7.30 -1.03 -11.30
CA GLU A 26 6.22 -0.28 -11.90
C GLU A 26 4.98 -0.27 -11.05
N THR A 27 4.71 -1.37 -10.39
CA THR A 27 3.51 -1.47 -9.59
C THR A 27 3.63 -0.73 -8.27
N TYR A 28 4.77 -0.85 -7.61
CA TYR A 28 4.88 -0.40 -6.24
C TYR A 28 5.70 0.86 -6.02
N PHE A 29 6.45 1.29 -7.01
CA PHE A 29 7.30 2.46 -6.85
C PHE A 29 6.85 3.66 -7.67
N GLN A 30 5.56 3.76 -7.85
CA GLN A 30 4.99 4.92 -8.50
C GLN A 30 4.88 6.05 -7.50
N LYS A 31 5.14 7.25 -7.98
CA LYS A 31 5.02 8.40 -7.15
C LYS A 31 3.54 8.71 -7.00
N VAL A 32 3.09 8.89 -5.81
CA VAL A 32 1.68 9.15 -5.55
C VAL A 32 1.52 10.48 -4.87
N GLU A 33 0.63 11.28 -5.38
CA GLU A 33 0.31 12.56 -4.75
C GLU A 33 -0.72 12.31 -3.68
N LEU A 34 -0.32 12.53 -2.46
CA LEU A 34 -1.19 12.23 -1.35
C LEU A 34 -1.71 13.51 -0.74
N ALA A 35 -2.92 13.86 -1.08
CA ALA A 35 -3.49 15.12 -0.68
C ALA A 35 -4.14 15.09 0.69
N ASP A 36 -4.97 14.12 0.91
CA ASP A 36 -5.74 14.06 2.15
C ASP A 36 -5.17 13.00 3.05
N ARG A 37 -4.42 13.41 4.03
CA ARG A 37 -3.68 12.49 4.86
C ARG A 37 -4.46 11.92 6.02
N GLN A 38 -4.37 10.63 6.19
CA GLN A 38 -4.92 9.97 7.35
C GLN A 38 -3.83 9.13 7.98
N PRO A 39 -3.69 9.16 9.29
CA PRO A 39 -2.62 8.40 9.93
C PRO A 39 -2.90 6.91 9.94
N LEU A 40 -1.84 6.17 9.73
CA LEU A 40 -1.90 4.73 9.78
C LEU A 40 -0.57 4.27 10.33
N TYR A 41 -0.59 3.35 11.26
CA TYR A 41 0.62 2.99 11.97
C TYR A 41 1.08 1.58 11.70
N VAL A 42 2.39 1.41 11.63
CA VAL A 42 2.98 0.10 11.49
C VAL A 42 4.02 -0.07 12.59
N SER A 43 4.43 -1.29 12.81
CA SER A 43 5.43 -1.54 13.84
C SER A 43 6.80 -1.05 13.39
N ARG A 44 7.68 -0.89 14.35
CA ARG A 44 9.04 -0.45 14.07
C ARG A 44 9.75 -1.38 13.10
N THR A 45 9.62 -2.66 13.31
CA THR A 45 10.27 -3.64 12.45
C THR A 45 9.79 -3.51 11.01
N THR A 46 8.50 -3.37 10.84
CA THR A 46 7.95 -3.21 9.50
C THR A 46 8.40 -1.89 8.89
N HIS A 47 8.43 -0.86 9.68
CA HIS A 47 8.87 0.45 9.22
C HIS A 47 10.32 0.39 8.73
N GLU A 48 11.17 -0.31 9.44
CA GLU A 48 12.55 -0.43 9.04
C GLU A 48 12.70 -1.17 7.72
N LYS A 49 11.90 -2.19 7.52
CA LYS A 49 11.92 -2.91 6.27
C LYS A 49 11.48 -2.01 5.12
N LEU A 50 10.44 -1.24 5.36
CA LEU A 50 9.95 -0.32 4.35
C LEU A 50 11.03 0.70 3.99
N MET A 51 11.70 1.22 4.99
CA MET A 51 12.74 2.20 4.75
C MET A 51 13.87 1.63 3.92
N ARG A 52 14.28 0.42 4.21
CA ARG A 52 15.36 -0.21 3.46
C ARG A 52 14.98 -0.42 2.02
N ILE A 53 13.78 -0.91 1.81
CA ILE A 53 13.31 -1.18 0.46
C ILE A 53 13.22 0.10 -0.35
N VAL A 54 12.63 1.11 0.23
CA VAL A 54 12.43 2.36 -0.46
C VAL A 54 13.76 3.05 -0.76
N THR A 55 14.68 2.99 0.20
CA THR A 55 15.96 3.65 0.02
C THR A 55 16.80 2.96 -1.05
N VAL A 56 16.85 1.65 -0.99
CA VAL A 56 17.71 0.92 -1.91
C VAL A 56 17.12 0.81 -3.30
N ILE A 57 15.87 0.44 -3.38
CA ILE A 57 15.23 0.22 -4.66
C ILE A 57 14.65 1.49 -5.23
N GLY A 58 13.99 2.27 -4.41
CA GLY A 58 13.32 3.47 -4.87
C GLY A 58 14.23 4.67 -5.04
N GLY A 59 15.41 4.61 -4.49
CA GLY A 59 16.32 5.74 -4.54
C GLY A 59 15.71 6.88 -3.76
N ARG A 60 15.66 8.03 -4.34
CA ARG A 60 15.06 9.16 -3.67
C ARG A 60 13.81 9.63 -4.34
N LYS A 61 13.28 8.81 -5.21
CA LYS A 61 12.14 9.22 -6.00
C LYS A 61 10.80 8.85 -5.41
N VAL A 62 10.79 7.89 -4.53
CA VAL A 62 9.55 7.38 -3.97
C VAL A 62 9.62 7.42 -2.47
N THR A 63 8.57 7.88 -1.84
CA THR A 63 8.53 7.93 -0.38
C THR A 63 7.97 6.64 0.17
N VAL A 64 8.17 6.43 1.45
CA VAL A 64 7.58 5.27 2.12
C VAL A 64 6.06 5.33 2.01
N SER A 65 5.51 6.52 2.15
CA SER A 65 4.05 6.66 2.04
C SER A 65 3.53 6.24 0.69
N SER A 66 4.21 6.64 -0.38
CA SER A 66 3.80 6.24 -1.71
C SER A 66 3.90 4.73 -1.90
N TYR A 67 4.97 4.17 -1.40
CA TYR A 67 5.19 2.74 -1.52
C TYR A 67 4.07 1.96 -0.81
N VAL A 68 3.77 2.36 0.41
CA VAL A 68 2.72 1.70 1.18
C VAL A 68 1.36 1.89 0.51
N GLU A 69 1.12 3.08 0.01
CA GLU A 69 -0.11 3.34 -0.71
C GLU A 69 -0.27 2.37 -1.88
N ASN A 70 0.78 2.20 -2.65
CA ASN A 70 0.73 1.30 -3.79
C ASN A 70 0.49 -0.15 -3.37
N ILE A 71 1.10 -0.56 -2.27
CA ILE A 71 0.91 -1.91 -1.76
C ILE A 71 -0.54 -2.12 -1.36
N LEU A 72 -1.10 -1.17 -0.64
CA LEU A 72 -2.47 -1.31 -0.17
C LEU A 72 -3.46 -1.31 -1.31
N LEU A 73 -3.26 -0.44 -2.27
CA LEU A 73 -4.17 -0.39 -3.40
C LEU A 73 -4.10 -1.68 -4.22
N ARG A 74 -2.91 -2.22 -4.36
CA ARG A 74 -2.75 -3.47 -5.07
C ARG A 74 -3.44 -4.60 -4.32
N HIS A 75 -3.34 -4.59 -3.01
CA HIS A 75 -3.99 -5.59 -2.18
C HIS A 75 -5.51 -5.52 -2.35
N PHE A 76 -6.06 -4.31 -2.30
CA PHE A 76 -7.51 -4.14 -2.46
C PHE A 76 -7.96 -4.61 -3.84
N GLU A 77 -7.17 -4.29 -4.84
CA GLU A 77 -7.48 -4.69 -6.19
C GLU A 77 -7.49 -6.20 -6.35
N GLN A 78 -6.51 -6.83 -5.76
CA GLN A 78 -6.33 -8.25 -5.88
C GLN A 78 -7.40 -9.05 -5.15
N TYR A 79 -7.85 -8.55 -4.02
CA TYR A 79 -8.81 -9.27 -3.19
C TYR A 79 -10.16 -8.58 -3.07
N GLN A 80 -10.46 -7.74 -4.02
CA GLN A 80 -11.67 -6.93 -3.96
C GLN A 80 -12.93 -7.76 -3.78
N ASP A 81 -13.10 -8.76 -4.58
CA ASP A 81 -14.31 -9.58 -4.52
C ASP A 81 -14.41 -10.32 -3.20
N GLU A 82 -13.31 -10.85 -2.77
CA GLU A 82 -13.29 -11.62 -1.54
C GLU A 82 -13.59 -10.74 -0.34
N ILE A 83 -12.99 -9.57 -0.30
CA ILE A 83 -13.22 -8.64 0.79
C ILE A 83 -14.68 -8.20 0.82
N ASN A 84 -15.22 -7.88 -0.33
CA ASN A 84 -16.60 -7.43 -0.40
C ASN A 84 -17.57 -8.52 0.02
N THR A 85 -17.29 -9.73 -0.36
CA THR A 85 -18.12 -10.85 0.02
C THR A 85 -18.11 -11.07 1.54
N LEU A 86 -16.93 -11.00 2.13
CA LEU A 86 -16.81 -11.18 3.55
C LEU A 86 -17.46 -10.03 4.32
N TYR A 87 -17.29 -8.84 3.80
CA TYR A 87 -17.87 -7.67 4.43
C TYR A 87 -19.40 -7.77 4.46
N GLU A 88 -19.96 -8.09 3.32
CA GLU A 88 -21.41 -8.20 3.22
C GLU A 88 -21.97 -9.30 4.08
N SER A 89 -21.26 -10.41 4.12
CA SER A 89 -21.67 -11.54 4.91
C SER A 89 -21.77 -11.18 6.38
N ASN A 90 -20.81 -10.42 6.85
CA ASN A 90 -20.77 -10.04 8.26
C ASN A 90 -21.69 -8.88 8.58
N PHE A 91 -21.85 -7.99 7.64
CA PHE A 91 -22.66 -6.82 7.83
C PHE A 91 -24.14 -7.17 7.92
N GLN A 92 -24.55 -8.15 7.16
CA GLN A 92 -25.94 -8.55 7.13
C GLN A 92 -26.28 -9.63 8.10
N LYS A 93 -25.36 -10.00 8.95
CA LYS A 93 -25.59 -11.06 9.86
C LYS A 93 -26.73 -10.73 10.79
N PRO A 94 -27.67 -11.59 10.91
CA PRO A 94 -28.77 -11.34 11.82
C PRO A 94 -28.22 -11.47 13.22
N VAL A 95 -28.82 -11.00 14.12
CA VAL A 95 -28.35 -11.00 15.49
C VAL A 95 -27.88 -12.32 16.03
#